data_d8118e25e65cbf4789bff89cf527dd05
#
_entry.id   d8118e25e65cbf4789bff89cf527dd05
#
_cell.length_a   1.000
_cell.length_b   1.000
_cell.length_c   1.000
_cell.angle_alpha   90.00
_cell.angle_beta   90.00
_cell.angle_gamma   90.00
#
_symmetry.space_group_name_H-M   'P 1'
#
loop_
_entity.id
_entity.type
_entity.pdbx_description
1 polymer ?
#
loop_
_entity_poly.entity_id
_entity_poly.type
_entity_poly.pdbx_seq_one_letter_code
_entity_poly.pdbx_strand_id
1 'polypeptide(L)'
;MDLVRILVTRSAPYTPYFIAVLVLQALSTAATLYLPSLNAKIIDEGVSQGDVDFIWRTGGIMLAVAFAQVITAIGAVWCGSRTAMGVGRDLRGEVFRHVNSLSTEDMSRFGTPTLITRGTNDVQQVQMVYMMMLNFMVTAPIMSIGGIIMAVREDAGMSWLVWVSVAVLLGTISVIISRLMPLFRSMQDKLDSINGTLREQITGIRVVRAFVREAYESERFTEENKNITRLSLNIGRLFVVMFPLITVILNVATGAVLWFGGHRVDEGLVNVGSLTAFLQYLLQILAAVMMGTFMAMMLPRAIICARRITEVLQHEPSITPPSSTTSPKACVGTVEFRNVGFSYAGADAPVLEDISFTAQPGTTTAIIGSTGSGKTTLVSLIPRLYVPTEG
;
A
#
# COMPACT_ATOMS: atom_id res chain seq x y z
N MET A 1 -10.58 7.18 5.17
CA MET A 1 -11.11 6.51 6.38
C MET A 1 -11.09 4.99 6.26
N ASP A 2 -11.33 4.43 5.07
CA ASP A 2 -11.44 2.96 4.86
C ASP A 2 -10.18 2.18 5.22
N LEU A 3 -8.98 2.66 4.83
CA LEU A 3 -7.72 1.98 5.14
C LEU A 3 -7.54 1.83 6.67
N VAL A 4 -7.68 2.93 7.42
CA VAL A 4 -7.51 2.90 8.88
C VAL A 4 -8.56 2.01 9.53
N ARG A 5 -9.81 2.08 9.08
CA ARG A 5 -10.90 1.23 9.56
C ARG A 5 -10.61 -0.26 9.34
N ILE A 6 -10.19 -0.63 8.11
CA ILE A 6 -9.81 -2.01 7.79
C ILE A 6 -8.67 -2.47 8.70
N LEU A 7 -7.59 -1.68 8.80
CA LEU A 7 -6.42 -2.04 9.56
C LEU A 7 -6.74 -2.19 11.05
N VAL A 8 -7.45 -1.23 11.66
CA VAL A 8 -7.81 -1.29 13.08
C VAL A 8 -8.73 -2.46 13.37
N THR A 9 -9.79 -2.64 12.59
CA THR A 9 -10.77 -3.71 12.83
C THR A 9 -10.14 -5.10 12.65
N ARG A 10 -9.28 -5.28 11.62
CA ARG A 10 -8.67 -6.59 11.31
C ARG A 10 -7.41 -6.87 12.10
N SER A 11 -6.84 -5.87 12.79
CA SER A 11 -5.71 -6.08 13.70
C SER A 11 -6.13 -6.55 15.09
N ALA A 12 -7.43 -6.52 15.43
CA ALA A 12 -7.91 -6.94 16.74
C ALA A 12 -7.40 -8.32 17.18
N PRO A 13 -7.39 -9.39 16.33
CA PRO A 13 -6.85 -10.69 16.72
C PRO A 13 -5.33 -10.69 16.95
N TYR A 14 -4.62 -9.68 16.40
CA TYR A 14 -3.16 -9.55 16.45
C TYR A 14 -2.70 -8.47 17.44
N THR A 15 -3.59 -7.95 18.28
CA THR A 15 -3.29 -6.90 19.27
C THR A 15 -2.03 -7.17 20.11
N PRO A 16 -1.77 -8.40 20.62
CA PRO A 16 -0.54 -8.65 21.39
C PRO A 16 0.72 -8.47 20.55
N TYR A 17 0.72 -8.91 19.29
CA TYR A 17 1.85 -8.67 18.37
C TYR A 17 1.98 -7.20 18.00
N PHE A 18 0.87 -6.49 17.80
CA PHE A 18 0.86 -5.05 17.52
C PHE A 18 1.48 -4.25 18.66
N ILE A 19 1.10 -4.53 19.91
CA ILE A 19 1.68 -3.90 21.11
C ILE A 19 3.16 -4.25 21.21
N ALA A 20 3.53 -5.52 20.98
CA ALA A 20 4.92 -5.95 20.99
C ALA A 20 5.76 -5.18 19.94
N VAL A 21 5.24 -4.95 18.73
CA VAL A 21 5.92 -4.11 17.70
C VAL A 21 6.17 -2.71 18.23
N LEU A 22 5.15 -2.06 18.81
CA LEU A 22 5.28 -0.68 19.34
C LEU A 22 6.37 -0.60 20.42
N VAL A 23 6.35 -1.53 21.38
CA VAL A 23 7.31 -1.56 22.49
C VAL A 23 8.72 -1.88 22.00
N LEU A 24 8.87 -2.94 21.19
CA LEU A 24 10.18 -3.36 20.69
C LEU A 24 10.80 -2.31 19.76
N GLN A 25 9.98 -1.65 18.93
CA GLN A 25 10.41 -0.60 18.03
C GLN A 25 10.83 0.66 18.81
N ALA A 26 10.06 1.04 19.84
CA ALA A 26 10.41 2.15 20.72
C ALA A 26 11.72 1.87 21.46
N LEU A 27 11.90 0.65 21.98
CA LEU A 27 13.12 0.24 22.67
C LEU A 27 14.33 0.20 21.72
N SER A 28 14.17 -0.36 20.53
CA SER A 28 15.22 -0.36 19.49
C SER A 28 15.61 1.07 19.08
N THR A 29 14.63 1.95 18.88
CA THR A 29 14.89 3.35 18.52
C THR A 29 15.55 4.12 19.66
N ALA A 30 15.13 3.89 20.91
CA ALA A 30 15.77 4.49 22.08
C ALA A 30 17.23 4.03 22.21
N ALA A 31 17.53 2.75 21.96
CA ALA A 31 18.89 2.25 21.93
C ALA A 31 19.71 2.91 20.81
N THR A 32 19.12 3.08 19.61
CA THR A 32 19.76 3.78 18.48
C THR A 32 20.12 5.23 18.84
N LEU A 33 19.24 5.94 19.56
CA LEU A 33 19.49 7.31 20.01
C LEU A 33 20.49 7.39 21.17
N TYR A 34 20.65 6.32 21.94
CA TYR A 34 21.59 6.31 23.07
C TYR A 34 23.03 6.02 22.64
N LEU A 35 23.26 5.29 21.55
CA LEU A 35 24.59 4.93 21.06
C LEU A 35 25.50 6.15 20.75
N PRO A 36 25.05 7.23 20.09
CA PRO A 36 25.86 8.41 19.87
C PRO A 36 26.35 9.08 21.16
N SER A 37 25.52 9.15 22.21
CA SER A 37 25.93 9.75 23.48
C SER A 37 26.98 8.89 24.23
N LEU A 38 26.90 7.56 24.11
CA LEU A 38 27.93 6.67 24.63
C LEU A 38 29.27 6.86 23.88
N ASN A 39 29.19 7.00 22.54
CA ASN A 39 30.36 7.30 21.74
C ASN A 39 30.99 8.63 22.10
N ALA A 40 30.19 9.67 22.34
CA ALA A 40 30.68 10.97 22.82
C ALA A 40 31.43 10.82 24.14
N LYS A 41 30.90 10.08 25.10
CA LYS A 41 31.59 9.83 26.39
C LYS A 41 32.90 9.09 26.22
N ILE A 42 32.99 8.11 25.35
CA ILE A 42 34.24 7.41 25.05
C ILE A 42 35.29 8.40 24.52
N ILE A 43 34.89 9.34 23.65
CA ILE A 43 35.81 10.33 23.09
C ILE A 43 36.23 11.34 24.17
N ASP A 44 35.27 11.91 24.91
CA ASP A 44 35.52 13.04 25.83
C ASP A 44 36.16 12.62 27.13
N GLU A 45 35.79 11.49 27.71
CA GLU A 45 36.26 11.03 29.02
C GLU A 45 37.33 9.94 28.89
N GLY A 46 37.27 9.12 27.83
CA GLY A 46 38.24 8.04 27.62
C GLY A 46 39.44 8.46 26.80
N VAL A 47 39.19 8.86 25.53
CA VAL A 47 40.31 9.14 24.59
C VAL A 47 41.05 10.43 24.97
N SER A 48 40.30 11.50 25.30
CA SER A 48 40.91 12.81 25.65
C SER A 48 41.70 12.77 26.94
N GLN A 49 41.34 11.85 27.86
CA GLN A 49 42.05 11.71 29.15
C GLN A 49 43.04 10.53 29.15
N GLY A 50 43.09 9.73 28.10
CA GLY A 50 43.92 8.54 28.00
C GLY A 50 43.52 7.39 28.93
N ASP A 51 42.25 7.38 29.43
CA ASP A 51 41.75 6.34 30.33
C ASP A 51 41.25 5.14 29.51
N VAL A 52 42.14 4.15 29.35
CA VAL A 52 41.89 2.92 28.61
C VAL A 52 40.85 2.04 29.34
N ASP A 53 40.82 2.03 30.65
CA ASP A 53 39.86 1.24 31.42
C ASP A 53 38.44 1.76 31.25
N PHE A 54 38.28 3.09 31.22
CA PHE A 54 36.99 3.73 30.91
C PHE A 54 36.53 3.37 29.50
N ILE A 55 37.42 3.38 28.50
CA ILE A 55 37.12 3.00 27.12
C ILE A 55 36.59 1.56 27.05
N TRP A 56 37.28 0.61 27.71
CA TRP A 56 36.82 -0.80 27.73
C TRP A 56 35.48 -0.99 28.41
N ARG A 57 35.23 -0.34 29.53
CA ARG A 57 33.96 -0.43 30.27
C ARG A 57 32.80 0.18 29.47
N THR A 58 32.99 1.39 28.96
CA THR A 58 31.95 2.09 28.19
C THR A 58 31.74 1.45 26.83
N GLY A 59 32.79 0.96 26.17
CA GLY A 59 32.73 0.18 24.94
C GLY A 59 31.96 -1.14 25.13
N GLY A 60 32.18 -1.81 26.29
CA GLY A 60 31.39 -3.00 26.65
C GLY A 60 29.88 -2.70 26.81
N ILE A 61 29.55 -1.56 27.45
CA ILE A 61 28.13 -1.10 27.56
C ILE A 61 27.57 -0.79 26.18
N MET A 62 28.33 -0.07 25.34
CA MET A 62 27.93 0.26 23.98
C MET A 62 27.64 -1.00 23.15
N LEU A 63 28.50 -2.02 23.27
CA LEU A 63 28.30 -3.31 22.60
C LEU A 63 27.04 -4.02 23.12
N ALA A 64 26.80 -4.03 24.43
CA ALA A 64 25.59 -4.61 25.01
C ALA A 64 24.32 -3.91 24.54
N VAL A 65 24.33 -2.57 24.47
CA VAL A 65 23.22 -1.76 23.93
C VAL A 65 23.01 -2.06 22.46
N ALA A 66 24.08 -2.18 21.65
CA ALA A 66 23.98 -2.54 20.24
C ALA A 66 23.38 -3.94 20.03
N PHE A 67 23.78 -4.93 20.83
CA PHE A 67 23.16 -6.26 20.79
C PHE A 67 21.68 -6.22 21.20
N ALA A 68 21.33 -5.48 22.26
CA ALA A 68 19.94 -5.30 22.67
C ALA A 68 19.12 -4.63 21.55
N GLN A 69 19.67 -3.62 20.87
CA GLN A 69 19.06 -2.96 19.72
C GLN A 69 18.77 -3.97 18.59
N VAL A 70 19.74 -4.81 18.23
CA VAL A 70 19.57 -5.81 17.16
C VAL A 70 18.49 -6.83 17.54
N ILE A 71 18.51 -7.34 18.77
CA ILE A 71 17.52 -8.31 19.25
C ILE A 71 16.10 -7.71 19.23
N THR A 72 15.96 -6.47 19.72
CA THR A 72 14.66 -5.78 19.74
C THR A 72 14.20 -5.43 18.32
N ALA A 73 15.09 -5.03 17.42
CA ALA A 73 14.77 -4.77 16.01
C ALA A 73 14.29 -6.03 15.29
N ILE A 74 14.98 -7.17 15.46
CA ILE A 74 14.56 -8.46 14.88
C ILE A 74 13.20 -8.86 15.44
N GLY A 75 13.00 -8.74 16.75
CA GLY A 75 11.71 -9.03 17.39
C GLY A 75 10.58 -8.14 16.86
N ALA A 76 10.83 -6.84 16.69
CA ALA A 76 9.87 -5.89 16.14
C ALA A 76 9.47 -6.25 14.70
N VAL A 77 10.45 -6.52 13.83
CA VAL A 77 10.20 -6.92 12.43
C VAL A 77 9.46 -8.25 12.38
N TRP A 78 9.80 -9.21 13.21
CA TRP A 78 9.12 -10.51 13.28
C TRP A 78 7.65 -10.37 13.70
N CYS A 79 7.36 -9.63 14.78
CA CYS A 79 6.00 -9.33 15.22
C CYS A 79 5.21 -8.53 14.18
N GLY A 80 5.84 -7.53 13.56
CA GLY A 80 5.24 -6.70 12.52
C GLY A 80 4.88 -7.49 11.27
N SER A 81 5.79 -8.35 10.83
CA SER A 81 5.55 -9.24 9.69
C SER A 81 4.40 -10.20 9.97
N ARG A 82 4.39 -10.81 11.16
CA ARG A 82 3.32 -11.72 11.55
C ARG A 82 1.96 -11.04 11.61
N THR A 83 1.90 -9.81 12.10
CA THR A 83 0.68 -8.99 12.12
C THR A 83 0.24 -8.64 10.71
N ALA A 84 1.11 -8.08 9.88
CA ALA A 84 0.76 -7.65 8.53
C ALA A 84 0.37 -8.83 7.61
N MET A 85 1.12 -9.94 7.68
CA MET A 85 0.81 -11.15 6.91
C MET A 85 -0.48 -11.81 7.39
N GLY A 86 -0.73 -11.82 8.71
CA GLY A 86 -1.97 -12.32 9.29
C GLY A 86 -3.19 -11.54 8.82
N VAL A 87 -3.15 -10.22 8.92
CA VAL A 87 -4.22 -9.34 8.42
C VAL A 87 -4.43 -9.53 6.91
N GLY A 88 -3.36 -9.63 6.12
CA GLY A 88 -3.47 -9.89 4.69
C GLY A 88 -4.08 -11.25 4.35
N ARG A 89 -3.75 -12.29 5.11
CA ARG A 89 -4.36 -13.61 4.99
C ARG A 89 -5.87 -13.56 5.26
N ASP A 90 -6.24 -12.93 6.38
CA ASP A 90 -7.64 -12.89 6.83
C ASP A 90 -8.49 -12.05 5.87
N LEU A 91 -7.94 -10.93 5.38
CA LEU A 91 -8.60 -10.09 4.39
C LEU A 91 -8.81 -10.82 3.06
N ARG A 92 -7.81 -11.59 2.58
CA ARG A 92 -7.98 -12.44 1.38
C ARG A 92 -9.07 -13.48 1.58
N GLY A 93 -9.06 -14.16 2.73
CA GLY A 93 -10.07 -15.16 3.05
C GLY A 93 -11.48 -14.55 3.14
N GLU A 94 -11.60 -13.33 3.65
CA GLU A 94 -12.88 -12.63 3.73
C GLU A 94 -13.39 -12.21 2.36
N VAL A 95 -12.54 -11.57 1.53
CA VAL A 95 -12.90 -11.22 0.15
C VAL A 95 -13.31 -12.45 -0.63
N PHE A 96 -12.56 -13.55 -0.50
CA PHE A 96 -12.88 -14.81 -1.19
C PHE A 96 -14.24 -15.37 -0.76
N ARG A 97 -14.49 -15.45 0.54
CA ARG A 97 -15.80 -15.94 1.04
C ARG A 97 -16.96 -15.05 0.62
N HIS A 98 -16.73 -13.73 0.64
CA HIS A 98 -17.75 -12.79 0.24
C HIS A 98 -18.04 -12.87 -1.26
N VAL A 99 -17.01 -12.94 -2.12
CA VAL A 99 -17.17 -13.11 -3.57
C VAL A 99 -17.94 -14.41 -3.89
N ASN A 100 -17.68 -15.50 -3.17
CA ASN A 100 -18.41 -16.76 -3.37
C ASN A 100 -19.87 -16.70 -2.90
N SER A 101 -20.26 -15.71 -2.11
CA SER A 101 -21.67 -15.48 -1.72
C SER A 101 -22.42 -14.56 -2.69
N LEU A 102 -21.73 -13.92 -3.63
CA LEU A 102 -22.33 -13.05 -4.63
C LEU A 102 -23.07 -13.85 -5.70
N SER A 103 -24.15 -13.26 -6.22
CA SER A 103 -24.87 -13.81 -7.36
C SER A 103 -24.10 -13.65 -8.67
N THR A 104 -24.51 -14.34 -9.71
CA THR A 104 -23.94 -14.18 -11.06
C THR A 104 -24.11 -12.75 -11.57
N GLU A 105 -25.17 -12.09 -11.21
CA GLU A 105 -25.45 -10.69 -11.55
C GLU A 105 -24.48 -9.74 -10.86
N ASP A 106 -24.30 -9.90 -9.54
CA ASP A 106 -23.32 -9.13 -8.75
C ASP A 106 -21.90 -9.30 -9.30
N MET A 107 -21.51 -10.55 -9.60
CA MET A 107 -20.19 -10.85 -10.20
C MET A 107 -20.02 -10.16 -11.57
N SER A 108 -21.07 -10.10 -12.38
CA SER A 108 -21.05 -9.43 -13.69
C SER A 108 -20.88 -7.92 -13.56
N ARG A 109 -21.48 -7.32 -12.52
CA ARG A 109 -21.35 -5.88 -12.21
C ARG A 109 -19.90 -5.47 -11.90
N PHE A 110 -19.19 -6.26 -11.11
CA PHE A 110 -17.78 -5.98 -10.77
C PHE A 110 -16.82 -6.43 -11.86
N GLY A 111 -17.16 -7.50 -12.58
CA GLY A 111 -16.31 -8.20 -13.52
C GLY A 111 -15.31 -9.13 -12.83
N THR A 112 -15.22 -10.38 -13.27
CA THR A 112 -14.35 -11.42 -12.68
C THR A 112 -12.87 -10.99 -12.59
N PRO A 113 -12.24 -10.38 -13.62
CA PRO A 113 -10.84 -9.95 -13.53
C PRO A 113 -10.62 -8.90 -12.43
N THR A 114 -11.60 -8.02 -12.20
CA THR A 114 -11.54 -6.99 -11.16
C THR A 114 -11.62 -7.62 -9.77
N LEU A 115 -12.51 -8.57 -9.55
CA LEU A 115 -12.65 -9.29 -8.27
C LEU A 115 -11.37 -10.06 -7.92
N ILE A 116 -10.75 -10.72 -8.90
CA ILE A 116 -9.45 -11.39 -8.72
C ILE A 116 -8.38 -10.37 -8.31
N THR A 117 -8.28 -9.25 -9.01
CA THR A 117 -7.30 -8.19 -8.69
C THR A 117 -7.52 -7.63 -7.30
N ARG A 118 -8.77 -7.40 -6.87
CA ARG A 118 -9.11 -6.92 -5.52
C ARG A 118 -8.73 -7.92 -4.43
N GLY A 119 -8.93 -9.22 -4.66
CA GLY A 119 -8.58 -10.29 -3.71
C GLY A 119 -7.08 -10.60 -3.65
N THR A 120 -6.31 -10.24 -4.67
CA THR A 120 -4.86 -10.51 -4.77
C THR A 120 -4.02 -9.25 -4.64
N ASN A 121 -3.88 -8.49 -5.71
CA ASN A 121 -2.97 -7.34 -5.78
C ASN A 121 -3.36 -6.22 -4.81
N ASP A 122 -4.66 -5.88 -4.69
CA ASP A 122 -5.07 -4.78 -3.81
C ASP A 122 -4.86 -5.17 -2.34
N VAL A 123 -5.15 -6.41 -1.95
CA VAL A 123 -4.83 -6.93 -0.60
C VAL A 123 -3.33 -6.93 -0.35
N GLN A 124 -2.50 -7.32 -1.33
CA GLN A 124 -1.06 -7.31 -1.20
C GLN A 124 -0.51 -5.89 -1.00
N GLN A 125 -1.05 -4.89 -1.71
CA GLN A 125 -0.67 -3.48 -1.52
C GLN A 125 -1.03 -2.97 -0.12
N VAL A 126 -2.23 -3.26 0.37
CA VAL A 126 -2.65 -2.90 1.74
C VAL A 126 -1.74 -3.58 2.76
N GLN A 127 -1.45 -4.87 2.60
CA GLN A 127 -0.57 -5.65 3.47
C GLN A 127 0.86 -5.09 3.50
N MET A 128 1.44 -4.73 2.34
CA MET A 128 2.79 -4.18 2.23
C MET A 128 2.88 -2.82 2.93
N VAL A 129 1.93 -1.93 2.67
CA VAL A 129 1.90 -0.60 3.32
C VAL A 129 1.67 -0.75 4.81
N TYR A 130 0.82 -1.69 5.26
CA TYR A 130 0.62 -1.95 6.67
C TYR A 130 1.90 -2.42 7.37
N MET A 131 2.66 -3.32 6.74
CA MET A 131 3.97 -3.75 7.25
C MET A 131 4.94 -2.57 7.37
N MET A 132 4.99 -1.68 6.36
CA MET A 132 5.80 -0.47 6.41
C MET A 132 5.32 0.49 7.52
N MET A 133 4.02 0.67 7.68
CA MET A 133 3.45 1.49 8.75
C MET A 133 3.87 0.98 10.14
N LEU A 134 3.78 -0.31 10.39
CA LEU A 134 4.19 -0.91 11.66
C LEU A 134 5.67 -0.68 11.98
N ASN A 135 6.54 -0.67 10.97
CA ASN A 135 7.98 -0.47 11.17
C ASN A 135 8.36 1.02 11.23
N PHE A 136 7.85 1.86 10.31
CA PHE A 136 8.34 3.23 10.16
C PHE A 136 7.51 4.29 10.88
N MET A 137 6.20 4.04 11.08
CA MET A 137 5.31 5.00 11.75
C MET A 137 5.65 5.23 13.21
N VAL A 138 6.30 4.26 13.84
CA VAL A 138 6.78 4.37 15.22
C VAL A 138 8.21 4.92 15.25
N THR A 139 9.08 4.36 14.40
CA THR A 139 10.51 4.72 14.36
C THR A 139 10.73 6.18 13.93
N ALA A 140 10.09 6.65 12.86
CA ALA A 140 10.37 7.96 12.29
C ALA A 140 10.03 9.12 13.25
N PRO A 141 8.85 9.16 13.92
CA PRO A 141 8.57 10.19 14.92
C PRO A 141 9.50 10.13 16.14
N ILE A 142 9.77 8.94 16.67
CA ILE A 142 10.64 8.79 17.84
C ILE A 142 12.08 9.21 17.49
N MET A 143 12.60 8.80 16.33
CA MET A 143 13.93 9.23 15.88
C MET A 143 14.00 10.74 15.62
N SER A 144 12.96 11.32 15.00
CA SER A 144 12.96 12.76 14.74
C SER A 144 12.87 13.57 16.03
N ILE A 145 11.88 13.28 16.88
CA ILE A 145 11.66 14.02 18.13
C ILE A 145 12.79 13.73 19.13
N GLY A 146 13.10 12.43 19.32
CA GLY A 146 14.16 12.00 20.23
C GLY A 146 15.55 12.48 19.79
N GLY A 147 15.84 12.42 18.48
CA GLY A 147 17.07 12.94 17.89
C GLY A 147 17.22 14.46 18.11
N ILE A 148 16.15 15.24 17.92
CA ILE A 148 16.15 16.69 18.20
C ILE A 148 16.40 16.94 19.69
N ILE A 149 15.73 16.22 20.58
CA ILE A 149 15.93 16.37 22.04
C ILE A 149 17.37 16.04 22.42
N MET A 150 17.93 14.97 21.86
CA MET A 150 19.33 14.57 22.14
C MET A 150 20.33 15.58 21.56
N ALA A 151 20.10 16.07 20.32
CA ALA A 151 20.94 17.10 19.73
C ALA A 151 20.93 18.40 20.53
N VAL A 152 19.76 18.85 21.01
CA VAL A 152 19.64 20.03 21.89
C VAL A 152 20.35 19.84 23.22
N ARG A 153 20.38 18.62 23.76
CA ARG A 153 21.11 18.30 25.01
C ARG A 153 22.62 18.35 24.83
N GLU A 154 23.13 17.96 23.66
CA GLU A 154 24.58 18.04 23.38
C GLU A 154 25.03 19.51 23.22
N ASP A 155 24.31 20.29 22.42
CA ASP A 155 24.52 21.73 22.27
C ASP A 155 23.27 22.49 21.79
N ALA A 156 22.69 23.26 22.69
CA ALA A 156 21.54 24.12 22.37
C ALA A 156 21.90 25.24 21.36
N GLY A 157 23.15 25.71 21.36
CA GLY A 157 23.62 26.77 20.46
C GLY A 157 23.71 26.36 19.00
N MET A 158 23.88 25.06 18.70
CA MET A 158 23.91 24.51 17.34
C MET A 158 22.57 23.96 16.86
N SER A 159 21.57 23.88 17.71
CA SER A 159 20.27 23.26 17.40
C SER A 159 19.53 23.89 16.24
N TRP A 160 19.77 25.19 15.94
CA TRP A 160 19.22 25.86 14.77
C TRP A 160 19.65 25.18 13.43
N LEU A 161 20.85 24.59 13.38
CA LEU A 161 21.32 23.85 12.20
C LEU A 161 20.42 22.64 11.88
N VAL A 162 19.92 21.96 12.91
CA VAL A 162 18.98 20.85 12.74
C VAL A 162 17.70 21.34 12.08
N TRP A 163 17.12 22.44 12.59
CA TRP A 163 15.89 22.99 12.03
C TRP A 163 16.04 23.47 10.60
N VAL A 164 17.13 24.17 10.29
CA VAL A 164 17.45 24.61 8.92
C VAL A 164 17.62 23.42 8.00
N SER A 165 18.39 22.42 8.41
CA SER A 165 18.64 21.21 7.59
C SER A 165 17.36 20.44 7.32
N VAL A 166 16.51 20.24 8.31
CA VAL A 166 15.21 19.59 8.16
C VAL A 166 14.28 20.41 7.25
N ALA A 167 14.22 21.74 7.42
CA ALA A 167 13.41 22.61 6.59
C ALA A 167 13.86 22.59 5.12
N VAL A 168 15.17 22.66 4.86
CA VAL A 168 15.74 22.55 3.52
C VAL A 168 15.46 21.21 2.88
N LEU A 169 15.62 20.11 3.64
CA LEU A 169 15.33 18.76 3.17
C LEU A 169 13.83 18.60 2.81
N LEU A 170 12.93 18.98 3.72
CA LEU A 170 11.48 18.92 3.48
C LEU A 170 11.05 19.82 2.33
N GLY A 171 11.59 21.02 2.23
CA GLY A 171 11.35 21.95 1.11
C GLY A 171 11.77 21.35 -0.23
N THR A 172 12.97 20.78 -0.28
CA THR A 172 13.50 20.12 -1.48
C THR A 172 12.63 18.93 -1.90
N ILE A 173 12.29 18.05 -0.96
CA ILE A 173 11.41 16.90 -1.22
C ILE A 173 10.04 17.36 -1.71
N SER A 174 9.46 18.39 -1.07
CA SER A 174 8.15 18.93 -1.46
C SER A 174 8.16 19.49 -2.88
N VAL A 175 9.22 20.22 -3.27
CA VAL A 175 9.39 20.72 -4.64
C VAL A 175 9.51 19.57 -5.63
N ILE A 176 10.28 18.55 -5.34
CA ILE A 176 10.44 17.38 -6.22
C ILE A 176 9.11 16.65 -6.37
N ILE A 177 8.40 16.36 -5.27
CA ILE A 177 7.09 15.69 -5.31
C ILE A 177 6.06 16.52 -6.11
N SER A 178 6.01 17.83 -5.91
CA SER A 178 5.09 18.70 -6.64
C SER A 178 5.33 18.71 -8.14
N ARG A 179 6.59 18.50 -8.59
CA ARG A 179 6.95 18.36 -10.00
C ARG A 179 6.72 16.95 -10.55
N LEU A 180 6.89 15.91 -9.73
CA LEU A 180 6.69 14.51 -10.11
C LEU A 180 5.20 14.17 -10.27
N MET A 181 4.34 14.66 -9.38
CA MET A 181 2.92 14.28 -9.35
C MET A 181 2.17 14.55 -10.66
N PRO A 182 2.28 15.72 -11.30
CA PRO A 182 1.65 15.97 -12.61
C PRO A 182 2.23 15.08 -13.72
N LEU A 183 3.54 14.79 -13.70
CA LEU A 183 4.16 13.91 -14.68
C LEU A 183 3.64 12.46 -14.55
N PHE A 184 3.45 11.97 -13.35
CA PHE A 184 2.84 10.64 -13.13
C PHE A 184 1.40 10.56 -13.61
N ARG A 185 0.60 11.62 -13.41
CA ARG A 185 -0.77 11.69 -13.95
C ARG A 185 -0.77 11.65 -15.48
N SER A 186 0.04 12.52 -16.11
CA SER A 186 0.17 12.53 -17.58
C SER A 186 0.70 11.19 -18.12
N MET A 187 1.57 10.52 -17.38
CA MET A 187 2.06 9.19 -17.75
C MET A 187 0.93 8.17 -17.76
N GLN A 188 0.04 8.21 -16.75
CA GLN A 188 -1.12 7.32 -16.67
C GLN A 188 -2.07 7.56 -17.86
N ASP A 189 -2.41 8.82 -18.15
CA ASP A 189 -3.28 9.18 -19.26
C ASP A 189 -2.71 8.68 -20.61
N LYS A 190 -1.38 8.77 -20.78
CA LYS A 190 -0.72 8.29 -22.00
C LYS A 190 -0.63 6.76 -22.08
N LEU A 191 -0.47 6.08 -20.95
CA LEU A 191 -0.55 4.62 -20.87
C LEU A 191 -1.95 4.12 -21.23
N ASP A 192 -2.99 4.81 -20.77
CA ASP A 192 -4.37 4.45 -21.11
C ASP A 192 -4.65 4.67 -22.60
N SER A 193 -4.12 5.76 -23.20
CA SER A 193 -4.19 6.04 -24.64
C SER A 193 -3.53 4.92 -25.47
N ILE A 194 -2.29 4.53 -25.13
CA ILE A 194 -1.56 3.49 -25.89
C ILE A 194 -2.24 2.13 -25.74
N ASN A 195 -2.77 1.81 -24.55
CA ASN A 195 -3.54 0.58 -24.33
C ASN A 195 -4.85 0.58 -25.15
N GLY A 196 -5.51 1.75 -25.28
CA GLY A 196 -6.65 1.95 -26.17
C GLY A 196 -6.29 1.66 -27.63
N THR A 197 -5.24 2.28 -28.13
CA THR A 197 -4.74 2.10 -29.50
C THR A 197 -4.37 0.64 -29.78
N LEU A 198 -3.66 -0.03 -28.85
CA LEU A 198 -3.33 -1.46 -28.99
C LEU A 198 -4.58 -2.33 -29.01
N ARG A 199 -5.58 -2.05 -28.18
CA ARG A 199 -6.84 -2.80 -28.17
C ARG A 199 -7.59 -2.62 -29.48
N GLU A 200 -7.68 -1.40 -30.01
CA GLU A 200 -8.28 -1.10 -31.32
C GLU A 200 -7.57 -1.88 -32.43
N GLN A 201 -6.23 -1.88 -32.45
CA GLN A 201 -5.45 -2.58 -33.47
C GLN A 201 -5.64 -4.09 -33.38
N ILE A 202 -5.57 -4.68 -32.17
CA ILE A 202 -5.74 -6.14 -31.99
C ILE A 202 -7.16 -6.57 -32.39
N THR A 203 -8.17 -5.82 -31.98
CA THR A 203 -9.56 -6.15 -32.29
C THR A 203 -9.87 -5.92 -33.78
N GLY A 204 -9.34 -4.81 -34.34
CA GLY A 204 -9.56 -4.40 -35.72
C GLY A 204 -8.53 -4.91 -36.74
N ILE A 205 -7.63 -5.84 -36.37
CA ILE A 205 -6.50 -6.28 -37.23
C ILE A 205 -6.92 -6.73 -38.63
N ARG A 206 -8.09 -7.35 -38.74
CA ARG A 206 -8.64 -7.78 -40.04
C ARG A 206 -8.98 -6.58 -40.93
N VAL A 207 -9.54 -5.52 -40.34
CA VAL A 207 -9.87 -4.27 -41.03
C VAL A 207 -8.61 -3.52 -41.46
N VAL A 208 -7.64 -3.39 -40.54
CA VAL A 208 -6.34 -2.74 -40.82
C VAL A 208 -5.65 -3.43 -42.01
N ARG A 209 -5.62 -4.77 -42.04
CA ARG A 209 -5.04 -5.53 -43.16
C ARG A 209 -5.84 -5.44 -44.45
N ALA A 210 -7.18 -5.47 -44.36
CA ALA A 210 -8.04 -5.35 -45.53
C ALA A 210 -7.88 -4.02 -46.27
N PHE A 211 -7.58 -2.94 -45.51
CA PHE A 211 -7.37 -1.60 -46.06
C PHE A 211 -5.88 -1.22 -46.23
N VAL A 212 -4.93 -2.15 -45.96
CA VAL A 212 -3.49 -1.94 -46.05
C VAL A 212 -3.03 -0.71 -45.24
N ARG A 213 -3.54 -0.57 -44.00
CA ARG A 213 -3.28 0.59 -43.14
C ARG A 213 -2.22 0.30 -42.05
N GLU A 214 -1.45 -0.75 -42.14
CA GLU A 214 -0.45 -1.15 -41.15
C GLU A 214 0.60 -0.05 -40.92
N ALA A 215 1.04 0.61 -42.00
CA ALA A 215 2.01 1.71 -41.88
C ALA A 215 1.48 2.88 -41.07
N TYR A 216 0.24 3.28 -41.32
CA TYR A 216 -0.43 4.38 -40.60
C TYR A 216 -0.58 4.04 -39.11
N GLU A 217 -1.05 2.83 -38.77
CA GLU A 217 -1.21 2.41 -37.40
C GLU A 217 0.15 2.25 -36.66
N SER A 218 1.18 1.79 -37.37
CA SER A 218 2.56 1.75 -36.83
C SER A 218 3.11 3.14 -36.54
N GLU A 219 2.85 4.11 -37.40
CA GLU A 219 3.27 5.51 -37.17
C GLU A 219 2.53 6.11 -35.98
N ARG A 220 1.20 5.92 -35.87
CA ARG A 220 0.37 6.35 -34.74
C ARG A 220 0.87 5.76 -33.42
N PHE A 221 1.16 4.47 -33.39
CA PHE A 221 1.72 3.80 -32.21
C PHE A 221 3.11 4.36 -31.85
N THR A 222 3.96 4.58 -32.85
CA THR A 222 5.31 5.09 -32.66
C THR A 222 5.29 6.50 -32.04
N GLU A 223 4.35 7.35 -32.44
CA GLU A 223 4.22 8.70 -31.88
C GLU A 223 3.76 8.65 -30.41
N GLU A 224 2.76 7.82 -30.08
CA GLU A 224 2.34 7.64 -28.69
C GLU A 224 3.47 7.05 -27.83
N ASN A 225 4.23 6.10 -28.36
CA ASN A 225 5.39 5.51 -27.68
C ASN A 225 6.51 6.52 -27.43
N LYS A 226 6.79 7.43 -28.40
CA LYS A 226 7.74 8.53 -28.20
C LYS A 226 7.29 9.47 -27.09
N ASN A 227 5.99 9.76 -27.01
CA ASN A 227 5.42 10.62 -25.96
C ASN A 227 5.59 10.01 -24.57
N ILE A 228 5.31 8.70 -24.43
CA ILE A 228 5.54 7.95 -23.18
C ILE A 228 7.04 7.95 -22.84
N THR A 229 7.91 7.68 -23.81
CA THR A 229 9.36 7.66 -23.60
C THR A 229 9.85 9.03 -23.10
N ARG A 230 9.38 10.13 -23.69
CA ARG A 230 9.74 11.50 -23.25
C ARG A 230 9.31 11.78 -21.82
N LEU A 231 8.08 11.37 -21.45
CA LEU A 231 7.58 11.50 -20.08
C LEU A 231 8.38 10.65 -19.10
N SER A 232 8.68 9.40 -19.46
CA SER A 232 9.50 8.50 -18.65
C SER A 232 10.89 9.06 -18.41
N LEU A 233 11.52 9.64 -19.43
CA LEU A 233 12.81 10.31 -19.30
C LEU A 233 12.74 11.53 -18.39
N ASN A 234 11.68 12.32 -18.45
CA ASN A 234 11.51 13.49 -17.57
C ASN A 234 11.33 13.06 -16.11
N ILE A 235 10.52 12.02 -15.85
CA ILE A 235 10.37 11.41 -14.54
C ILE A 235 11.71 10.85 -14.05
N GLY A 236 12.41 10.09 -14.90
CA GLY A 236 13.72 9.51 -14.60
C GLY A 236 14.76 10.57 -14.26
N ARG A 237 14.82 11.68 -15.00
CA ARG A 237 15.73 12.81 -14.71
C ARG A 237 15.49 13.40 -13.31
N LEU A 238 14.23 13.59 -12.91
CA LEU A 238 13.91 14.09 -11.57
C LEU A 238 14.33 13.10 -10.48
N PHE A 239 14.13 11.79 -10.70
CA PHE A 239 14.60 10.76 -9.77
C PHE A 239 16.14 10.72 -9.67
N VAL A 240 16.83 10.80 -10.81
CA VAL A 240 18.30 10.78 -10.83
C VAL A 240 18.87 11.99 -10.09
N VAL A 241 18.26 13.17 -10.20
CA VAL A 241 18.72 14.39 -9.52
C VAL A 241 18.39 14.35 -8.02
N MET A 242 17.34 13.64 -7.61
CA MET A 242 16.87 13.61 -6.22
C MET A 242 17.96 13.08 -5.25
N PHE A 243 18.58 11.94 -5.56
CA PHE A 243 19.59 11.34 -4.67
C PHE A 243 20.83 12.19 -4.50
N PRO A 244 21.49 12.70 -5.57
CA PRO A 244 22.60 13.64 -5.41
C PRO A 244 22.23 14.89 -4.64
N LEU A 245 21.03 15.45 -4.87
CA LEU A 245 20.58 16.65 -4.18
C LEU A 245 20.44 16.42 -2.68
N ILE A 246 19.83 15.29 -2.27
CA ILE A 246 19.75 14.90 -0.87
C ILE A 246 21.16 14.71 -0.28
N THR A 247 22.06 14.05 -1.02
CA THR A 247 23.46 13.86 -0.59
C THR A 247 24.19 15.17 -0.40
N VAL A 248 23.99 16.14 -1.30
CA VAL A 248 24.54 17.50 -1.15
C VAL A 248 24.01 18.17 0.12
N ILE A 249 22.70 18.09 0.38
CA ILE A 249 22.08 18.66 1.59
C ILE A 249 22.72 18.04 2.85
N LEU A 250 22.86 16.70 2.88
CA LEU A 250 23.49 15.99 4.00
C LEU A 250 24.94 16.43 4.21
N ASN A 251 25.73 16.51 3.14
CA ASN A 251 27.14 16.91 3.24
C ASN A 251 27.30 18.38 3.61
N VAL A 252 26.46 19.28 3.07
CA VAL A 252 26.47 20.70 3.44
C VAL A 252 26.07 20.87 4.91
N ALA A 253 25.03 20.16 5.37
CA ALA A 253 24.63 20.17 6.78
C ALA A 253 25.75 19.64 7.69
N THR A 254 26.40 18.54 7.31
CA THR A 254 27.57 18.00 8.02
C THR A 254 28.73 19.00 8.06
N GLY A 255 29.05 19.63 6.92
CA GLY A 255 30.09 20.65 6.83
C GLY A 255 29.76 21.87 7.68
N ALA A 256 28.51 22.32 7.70
CA ALA A 256 28.08 23.43 8.55
C ALA A 256 28.22 23.10 10.04
N VAL A 257 27.83 21.88 10.46
CA VAL A 257 28.00 21.42 11.84
C VAL A 257 29.50 21.37 12.22
N LEU A 258 30.34 20.85 11.33
CA LEU A 258 31.80 20.84 11.58
C LEU A 258 32.39 22.25 11.66
N TRP A 259 31.95 23.16 10.81
CA TRP A 259 32.44 24.53 10.79
C TRP A 259 32.03 25.29 12.06
N PHE A 260 30.73 25.36 12.34
CA PHE A 260 30.26 26.07 13.53
C PHE A 260 30.60 25.35 14.82
N GLY A 261 30.54 24.01 14.83
CA GLY A 261 30.92 23.21 15.98
C GLY A 261 32.41 23.25 16.28
N GLY A 262 33.28 23.28 15.25
CA GLY A 262 34.71 23.43 15.41
C GLY A 262 35.09 24.75 16.10
N HIS A 263 34.46 25.87 15.74
CA HIS A 263 34.67 27.15 16.43
C HIS A 263 34.22 27.08 17.90
N ARG A 264 33.12 26.41 18.20
CA ARG A 264 32.62 26.25 19.56
C ARG A 264 33.48 25.29 20.40
N VAL A 265 34.15 24.34 19.77
CA VAL A 265 35.15 23.49 20.43
C VAL A 265 36.41 24.29 20.75
N ASP A 266 36.85 25.14 19.83
CA ASP A 266 38.00 26.02 20.03
C ASP A 266 37.76 27.04 21.18
N GLU A 267 36.55 27.53 21.30
CA GLU A 267 36.07 28.38 22.41
C GLU A 267 35.88 27.60 23.73
N GLY A 268 36.01 26.27 23.75
CA GLY A 268 35.81 25.43 24.93
C GLY A 268 34.35 25.27 25.37
N LEU A 269 33.42 25.64 24.52
CA LEU A 269 31.97 25.57 24.81
C LEU A 269 31.37 24.18 24.57
N VAL A 270 32.01 23.36 23.71
CA VAL A 270 31.53 22.02 23.29
C VAL A 270 32.73 21.08 23.24
N ASN A 271 32.55 19.85 23.69
CA ASN A 271 33.59 18.80 23.56
C ASN A 271 33.56 18.16 22.17
N VAL A 272 34.67 17.55 21.77
CA VAL A 272 34.75 16.85 20.45
C VAL A 272 33.80 15.67 20.36
N GLY A 273 33.62 14.94 21.46
CA GLY A 273 32.67 13.84 21.52
C GLY A 273 31.22 14.31 21.34
N SER A 274 30.82 15.40 22.01
CA SER A 274 29.52 16.02 21.86
C SER A 274 29.26 16.49 20.41
N LEU A 275 30.28 17.05 19.74
CA LEU A 275 30.20 17.42 18.32
C LEU A 275 29.96 16.20 17.43
N THR A 276 30.65 15.10 17.68
CA THR A 276 30.44 13.85 16.91
C THR A 276 29.06 13.22 17.14
N ALA A 277 28.58 13.26 18.39
CA ALA A 277 27.19 12.82 18.69
C ALA A 277 26.15 13.69 18.00
N PHE A 278 26.31 15.01 18.00
CA PHE A 278 25.44 15.95 17.32
C PHE A 278 25.36 15.66 15.81
N LEU A 279 26.49 15.38 15.15
CA LEU A 279 26.52 14.95 13.76
C LEU A 279 25.73 13.68 13.52
N GLN A 280 25.88 12.67 14.38
CA GLN A 280 25.12 11.42 14.27
C GLN A 280 23.61 11.65 14.46
N TYR A 281 23.20 12.48 15.42
CA TYR A 281 21.79 12.84 15.60
C TYR A 281 21.23 13.57 14.39
N LEU A 282 21.97 14.53 13.82
CA LEU A 282 21.56 15.22 12.60
C LEU A 282 21.29 14.24 11.46
N LEU A 283 22.22 13.31 11.20
CA LEU A 283 22.07 12.30 10.16
C LEU A 283 20.89 11.35 10.42
N GLN A 284 20.66 10.95 11.68
CA GLN A 284 19.52 10.12 12.07
C GLN A 284 18.20 10.84 11.89
N ILE A 285 18.10 12.12 12.25
CA ILE A 285 16.90 12.96 12.05
C ILE A 285 16.60 13.08 10.57
N LEU A 286 17.60 13.39 9.73
CA LEU A 286 17.40 13.52 8.30
C LEU A 286 16.99 12.18 7.66
N ALA A 287 17.57 11.06 8.10
CA ALA A 287 17.16 9.72 7.66
C ALA A 287 15.71 9.40 8.07
N ALA A 288 15.30 9.77 9.30
CA ALA A 288 13.93 9.58 9.77
C ALA A 288 12.91 10.40 8.95
N VAL A 289 13.25 11.65 8.60
CA VAL A 289 12.42 12.50 7.72
C VAL A 289 12.28 11.87 6.33
N MET A 290 13.36 11.31 5.78
CA MET A 290 13.32 10.60 4.50
C MET A 290 12.41 9.36 4.57
N MET A 291 12.51 8.55 5.63
CA MET A 291 11.64 7.37 5.84
C MET A 291 10.16 7.77 5.91
N GLY A 292 9.84 8.81 6.67
CA GLY A 292 8.49 9.36 6.78
C GLY A 292 7.94 9.83 5.43
N THR A 293 8.76 10.51 4.65
CA THR A 293 8.41 10.99 3.30
C THR A 293 8.14 9.82 2.35
N PHE A 294 9.01 8.82 2.34
CA PHE A 294 8.84 7.63 1.49
C PHE A 294 7.54 6.88 1.82
N MET A 295 7.24 6.75 3.10
CA MET A 295 5.99 6.15 3.57
C MET A 295 4.76 6.96 3.12
N ALA A 296 4.83 8.31 3.21
CA ALA A 296 3.75 9.19 2.77
C ALA A 296 3.44 9.06 1.28
N MET A 297 4.45 8.77 0.44
CA MET A 297 4.28 8.53 -1.00
C MET A 297 3.56 7.21 -1.32
N MET A 298 3.70 6.18 -0.46
CA MET A 298 3.06 4.88 -0.65
C MET A 298 1.60 4.84 -0.19
N LEU A 299 1.23 5.72 0.76
CA LEU A 299 -0.08 5.72 1.40
C LEU A 299 -1.27 5.94 0.46
N PRO A 300 -1.25 6.87 -0.53
CA PRO A 300 -2.38 7.10 -1.43
C PRO A 300 -2.79 5.85 -2.21
N ARG A 301 -1.82 5.06 -2.68
CA ARG A 301 -2.10 3.82 -3.41
C ARG A 301 -2.81 2.80 -2.52
N ALA A 302 -2.36 2.61 -1.29
CA ALA A 302 -2.99 1.72 -0.34
C ALA A 302 -4.41 2.16 0.03
N ILE A 303 -4.67 3.46 0.13
CA ILE A 303 -6.01 4.02 0.39
C ILE A 303 -6.97 3.65 -0.75
N ILE A 304 -6.53 3.77 -2.01
CA ILE A 304 -7.33 3.40 -3.17
C ILE A 304 -7.63 1.89 -3.17
N CYS A 305 -6.62 1.05 -2.91
CA CYS A 305 -6.79 -0.39 -2.83
C CYS A 305 -7.75 -0.78 -1.69
N ALA A 306 -7.59 -0.17 -0.51
CA ALA A 306 -8.48 -0.40 0.62
C ALA A 306 -9.94 -0.04 0.31
N ARG A 307 -10.18 1.10 -0.37
CA ARG A 307 -11.52 1.50 -0.80
C ARG A 307 -12.14 0.49 -1.76
N ARG A 308 -11.38 -0.01 -2.74
CA ARG A 308 -11.85 -1.04 -3.68
C ARG A 308 -12.21 -2.36 -3.00
N ILE A 309 -11.43 -2.75 -1.99
CA ILE A 309 -11.72 -3.94 -1.17
C ILE A 309 -12.99 -3.71 -0.36
N THR A 310 -13.11 -2.54 0.27
CA THR A 310 -14.31 -2.18 1.08
C THR A 310 -15.57 -2.17 0.22
N GLU A 311 -15.48 -1.66 -1.01
CA GLU A 311 -16.61 -1.66 -1.95
C GLU A 311 -17.14 -3.08 -2.23
N VAL A 312 -16.25 -4.06 -2.38
CA VAL A 312 -16.66 -5.47 -2.54
C VAL A 312 -17.27 -6.00 -1.25
N LEU A 313 -16.60 -5.82 -0.11
CA LEU A 313 -17.03 -6.38 1.17
C LEU A 313 -18.33 -5.77 1.72
N GLN A 314 -18.67 -4.55 1.31
CA GLN A 314 -19.89 -3.87 1.70
C GLN A 314 -21.05 -4.08 0.72
N HIS A 315 -20.79 -4.68 -0.44
CA HIS A 315 -21.83 -5.00 -1.39
C HIS A 315 -22.69 -6.15 -0.86
N GLU A 316 -23.96 -5.89 -0.62
CA GLU A 316 -24.88 -6.92 -0.18
C GLU A 316 -25.24 -7.85 -1.36
N PRO A 317 -25.13 -9.18 -1.17
CA PRO A 317 -25.53 -10.11 -2.22
C PRO A 317 -26.99 -9.91 -2.63
N SER A 318 -27.24 -9.78 -3.91
CA SER A 318 -28.61 -9.63 -4.46
C SER A 318 -29.49 -10.84 -4.14
N ILE A 319 -28.87 -12.01 -3.95
CA ILE A 319 -29.55 -13.25 -3.57
C ILE A 319 -29.14 -13.64 -2.16
N THR A 320 -30.04 -13.43 -1.21
CA THR A 320 -29.83 -13.87 0.18
C THR A 320 -30.52 -15.22 0.43
N PRO A 321 -29.91 -16.14 1.19
CA PRO A 321 -30.59 -17.36 1.61
C PRO A 321 -31.77 -17.00 2.50
N PRO A 322 -32.90 -17.79 2.45
CA PRO A 322 -34.03 -17.54 3.31
C PRO A 322 -33.67 -17.67 4.78
N SER A 323 -34.26 -16.83 5.62
CA SER A 323 -34.04 -16.80 7.08
C SER A 323 -34.46 -18.09 7.81
N SER A 324 -35.35 -18.88 7.18
CA SER A 324 -35.74 -20.20 7.67
C SER A 324 -35.58 -21.23 6.57
N THR A 325 -34.72 -22.22 6.79
CA THR A 325 -34.60 -23.38 5.90
C THR A 325 -35.70 -24.39 6.21
N THR A 326 -36.61 -24.58 5.32
CA THR A 326 -37.56 -25.71 5.38
C THR A 326 -36.96 -26.85 4.55
N SER A 327 -36.57 -27.93 5.23
CA SER A 327 -36.17 -29.14 4.51
C SER A 327 -37.40 -29.88 4.10
N PRO A 328 -37.67 -30.07 2.79
CA PRO A 328 -38.83 -30.84 2.37
C PRO A 328 -38.65 -32.29 2.87
N LYS A 329 -39.76 -32.87 3.40
CA LYS A 329 -39.77 -34.25 3.92
C LYS A 329 -39.49 -35.29 2.83
N ALA A 330 -39.72 -34.97 1.56
CA ALA A 330 -39.34 -35.75 0.39
C ALA A 330 -39.12 -34.80 -0.79
N CYS A 331 -37.96 -34.96 -1.48
CA CYS A 331 -37.68 -34.25 -2.72
C CYS A 331 -38.33 -35.02 -3.87
N VAL A 332 -39.47 -34.59 -4.38
CA VAL A 332 -40.22 -35.29 -5.43
C VAL A 332 -39.64 -34.97 -6.82
N GLY A 333 -38.75 -33.95 -6.94
CA GLY A 333 -38.12 -33.56 -8.21
C GLY A 333 -39.04 -32.88 -9.22
N THR A 334 -40.17 -32.31 -8.76
CA THR A 334 -41.07 -31.51 -9.58
C THR A 334 -40.59 -30.05 -9.62
N VAL A 335 -40.54 -29.45 -10.82
CA VAL A 335 -40.24 -28.03 -11.03
C VAL A 335 -41.49 -27.37 -11.65
N GLU A 336 -42.01 -26.35 -10.99
CA GLU A 336 -43.19 -25.59 -11.44
C GLU A 336 -42.83 -24.11 -11.58
N PHE A 337 -43.13 -23.54 -12.75
CA PHE A 337 -43.08 -22.11 -13.03
C PHE A 337 -44.52 -21.60 -13.05
N ARG A 338 -44.81 -20.49 -12.35
CA ARG A 338 -46.13 -19.86 -12.27
C ARG A 338 -46.00 -18.37 -12.60
N ASN A 339 -46.45 -17.97 -13.76
CA ASN A 339 -46.46 -16.58 -14.24
C ASN A 339 -45.11 -15.88 -14.06
N VAL A 340 -44.00 -16.63 -14.32
CA VAL A 340 -42.64 -16.15 -14.08
C VAL A 340 -42.23 -15.16 -15.14
N GLY A 341 -41.86 -13.94 -14.69
CA GLY A 341 -41.24 -12.90 -15.46
C GLY A 341 -39.79 -12.68 -15.02
N PHE A 342 -38.91 -12.32 -15.95
CA PHE A 342 -37.53 -11.97 -15.62
C PHE A 342 -36.99 -10.89 -16.55
N SER A 343 -36.38 -9.86 -15.94
CA SER A 343 -35.59 -8.81 -16.61
C SER A 343 -34.16 -8.74 -16.05
N TYR A 344 -33.18 -8.61 -16.92
CA TYR A 344 -31.81 -8.28 -16.45
C TYR A 344 -31.75 -6.84 -15.95
N ALA A 345 -30.92 -6.57 -14.98
CA ALA A 345 -30.73 -5.22 -14.45
C ALA A 345 -30.31 -4.23 -15.55
N GLY A 346 -31.10 -3.16 -15.70
CA GLY A 346 -30.91 -2.14 -16.73
C GLY A 346 -31.37 -2.52 -18.14
N ALA A 347 -32.10 -3.62 -18.30
CA ALA A 347 -32.73 -3.96 -19.56
C ALA A 347 -34.03 -3.14 -19.77
N ASP A 348 -34.25 -2.65 -21.00
CA ASP A 348 -35.45 -1.88 -21.38
C ASP A 348 -36.69 -2.76 -21.53
N ALA A 349 -36.52 -4.08 -21.69
CA ALA A 349 -37.60 -5.03 -21.85
C ALA A 349 -37.31 -6.34 -21.11
N PRO A 350 -38.35 -7.03 -20.61
CA PRO A 350 -38.22 -8.33 -19.98
C PRO A 350 -37.73 -9.39 -20.98
N VAL A 351 -36.93 -10.34 -20.52
CA VAL A 351 -36.45 -11.47 -21.32
C VAL A 351 -37.40 -12.65 -21.23
N LEU A 352 -38.07 -12.79 -20.12
CA LEU A 352 -39.13 -13.80 -19.90
C LEU A 352 -40.38 -13.10 -19.40
N GLU A 353 -41.54 -13.44 -19.99
CA GLU A 353 -42.86 -12.91 -19.63
C GLU A 353 -43.84 -14.06 -19.48
N ASP A 354 -44.58 -14.08 -18.38
CA ASP A 354 -45.71 -14.99 -18.11
C ASP A 354 -45.41 -16.47 -18.38
N ILE A 355 -44.25 -16.94 -17.99
CA ILE A 355 -43.84 -18.35 -18.20
C ILE A 355 -44.50 -19.23 -17.14
N SER A 356 -45.35 -20.17 -17.59
CA SER A 356 -46.02 -21.13 -16.71
C SER A 356 -45.92 -22.53 -17.30
N PHE A 357 -45.29 -23.46 -16.58
CA PHE A 357 -45.24 -24.89 -16.92
C PHE A 357 -44.84 -25.73 -15.72
N THR A 358 -45.08 -27.04 -15.79
CA THR A 358 -44.69 -28.00 -14.77
C THR A 358 -43.87 -29.12 -15.40
N ALA A 359 -42.66 -29.33 -14.89
CA ALA A 359 -41.79 -30.47 -15.24
C ALA A 359 -41.95 -31.56 -14.18
N GLN A 360 -42.37 -32.76 -14.60
CA GLN A 360 -42.59 -33.89 -13.71
C GLN A 360 -41.32 -34.73 -13.47
N PRO A 361 -41.17 -35.37 -12.30
CA PRO A 361 -40.05 -36.26 -12.02
C PRO A 361 -39.91 -37.35 -13.08
N GLY A 362 -38.67 -37.64 -13.49
CA GLY A 362 -38.39 -38.70 -14.49
C GLY A 362 -38.76 -38.39 -15.92
N THR A 363 -39.29 -37.18 -16.20
CA THR A 363 -39.60 -36.74 -17.58
C THR A 363 -38.54 -35.81 -18.12
N THR A 364 -38.41 -35.75 -19.44
CA THR A 364 -37.57 -34.81 -20.14
C THR A 364 -38.40 -33.68 -20.72
N THR A 365 -38.17 -32.44 -20.27
CA THR A 365 -38.80 -31.25 -20.81
C THR A 365 -37.86 -30.55 -21.77
N ALA A 366 -38.19 -30.45 -23.05
CA ALA A 366 -37.40 -29.75 -24.06
C ALA A 366 -37.84 -28.30 -24.20
N ILE A 367 -36.90 -27.35 -24.08
CA ILE A 367 -37.11 -25.91 -24.29
C ILE A 367 -36.52 -25.54 -25.64
N ILE A 368 -37.36 -25.24 -26.63
CA ILE A 368 -36.96 -24.88 -28.00
C ILE A 368 -37.30 -23.44 -28.33
N GLY A 369 -36.48 -22.84 -29.19
CA GLY A 369 -36.64 -21.44 -29.61
C GLY A 369 -35.37 -20.92 -30.30
N SER A 370 -35.44 -19.73 -30.88
CA SER A 370 -34.33 -19.06 -31.55
C SER A 370 -33.20 -18.65 -30.59
N THR A 371 -32.04 -18.32 -31.13
CA THR A 371 -30.97 -17.72 -30.33
C THR A 371 -31.47 -16.39 -29.74
N GLY A 372 -31.25 -16.16 -28.46
CA GLY A 372 -31.71 -14.97 -27.75
C GLY A 372 -33.11 -15.07 -27.13
N SER A 373 -33.87 -16.20 -27.31
CA SER A 373 -35.23 -16.35 -26.77
C SER A 373 -35.29 -16.65 -25.25
N GLY A 374 -34.27 -16.44 -24.50
CA GLY A 374 -34.30 -16.58 -23.03
C GLY A 374 -34.15 -18.00 -22.47
N LYS A 375 -33.87 -19.04 -23.30
CA LYS A 375 -33.78 -20.44 -22.84
C LYS A 375 -32.76 -20.67 -21.72
N THR A 376 -31.56 -20.17 -21.89
CA THR A 376 -30.51 -20.28 -20.87
C THR A 376 -30.90 -19.54 -19.60
N THR A 377 -31.51 -18.36 -19.73
CA THR A 377 -32.04 -17.57 -18.62
C THR A 377 -33.04 -18.35 -17.81
N LEU A 378 -34.05 -18.96 -18.51
CA LEU A 378 -35.09 -19.77 -17.88
C LEU A 378 -34.50 -20.94 -17.06
N VAL A 379 -33.57 -21.68 -17.65
CA VAL A 379 -32.91 -22.80 -16.96
C VAL A 379 -32.08 -22.32 -15.76
N SER A 380 -31.46 -21.12 -15.85
CA SER A 380 -30.66 -20.53 -14.78
C SER A 380 -31.50 -20.05 -13.58
N LEU A 381 -32.81 -19.88 -13.72
CA LEU A 381 -33.71 -19.58 -12.60
C LEU A 381 -33.90 -20.79 -11.67
N ILE A 382 -33.84 -22.02 -12.20
CA ILE A 382 -34.07 -23.26 -11.43
C ILE A 382 -33.03 -23.40 -10.28
N PRO A 383 -31.71 -23.32 -10.52
CA PRO A 383 -30.70 -23.34 -9.44
C PRO A 383 -30.58 -21.98 -8.72
N ARG A 384 -31.50 -21.03 -8.98
CA ARG A 384 -31.52 -19.70 -8.39
C ARG A 384 -30.22 -18.89 -8.64
N LEU A 385 -29.65 -19.00 -9.85
CA LEU A 385 -28.55 -18.15 -10.28
C LEU A 385 -29.01 -16.70 -10.55
N TYR A 386 -30.28 -16.54 -10.84
CA TYR A 386 -31.02 -15.29 -10.93
C TYR A 386 -32.32 -15.43 -10.12
N VAL A 387 -32.92 -14.31 -9.73
CA VAL A 387 -34.22 -14.27 -9.04
C VAL A 387 -35.23 -13.76 -10.03
N PRO A 388 -36.42 -14.42 -10.21
CA PRO A 388 -37.45 -13.91 -11.05
C PRO A 388 -37.93 -12.53 -10.58
N THR A 389 -38.26 -11.66 -11.51
CA THR A 389 -38.78 -10.32 -11.20
C THR A 389 -40.29 -10.37 -10.87
N GLU A 390 -40.96 -11.37 -11.40
CA GLU A 390 -42.38 -11.64 -11.20
C GLU A 390 -42.64 -13.16 -11.14
N GLY A 391 -43.70 -13.58 -10.42
CA GLY A 391 -44.09 -14.98 -10.32
C GLY A 391 -43.66 -15.70 -9.06
#